data_8ecc373ce29061b62c0dc1758745b5d5
#
_entry.id   8ecc373ce29061b62c0dc1758745b5d5
#
_cell.length_a   1.000
_cell.length_b   1.000
_cell.length_c   1.000
_cell.angle_alpha   90.00
_cell.angle_beta   90.00
_cell.angle_gamma   90.00
#
_symmetry.space_group_name_H-M   'P 1'
#
loop_
_entity.id
_entity.type
_entity.pdbx_description
1 polymer ?
#
loop_
_entity_poly.entity_id
_entity_poly.type
_entity_poly.pdbx_seq_one_letter_code
_entity_poly.pdbx_strand_id
1 'polypeptide(L)'
;LPYNPSDKNEICTRDTIKDNYIDNVTTEFQGACGIAAGYPAYIDIEHNEVSHTNYTGISVGYGWTGSATAMTNNQINDNDIHHVVQILADGASIYVLSNQGTGSQMEYNYVHDYSTSKWADYGSNGLYLDEKTSGYTVAHNLMVNSPTNIAQNQTGTNTVTDNGTNPSGAQNTMATAGIEASYAAVKKLTITPAKF
;
A
#
# COMPACT_ATOMS: atom_id res chain seq x y z
N LEU A 1 21.40 1.62 8.24
CA LEU A 1 21.75 2.87 7.55
C LEU A 1 20.72 3.13 6.44
N PRO A 2 20.28 4.39 6.25
CA PRO A 2 19.34 4.71 5.20
C PRO A 2 19.98 4.47 3.83
N TYR A 3 19.25 3.84 2.92
CA TYR A 3 19.73 3.63 1.56
C TYR A 3 19.66 4.95 0.77
N ASN A 4 20.80 5.57 0.59
CA ASN A 4 20.97 6.80 -0.17
C ASN A 4 22.32 6.78 -0.89
N PRO A 5 22.47 5.95 -1.93
CA PRO A 5 23.75 5.76 -2.61
C PRO A 5 24.18 6.99 -3.36
N SER A 6 25.50 7.21 -3.44
CA SER A 6 26.10 8.28 -4.25
C SER A 6 26.00 7.98 -5.74
N ASP A 7 26.14 6.71 -6.14
CA ASP A 7 25.87 6.26 -7.50
C ASP A 7 24.37 6.09 -7.72
N LYS A 8 23.80 6.92 -8.58
CA LYS A 8 22.36 6.89 -8.87
C LYS A 8 21.93 5.66 -9.67
N ASN A 9 22.86 4.93 -10.28
CA ASN A 9 22.56 3.66 -10.96
C ASN A 9 22.26 2.51 -9.98
N GLU A 10 22.53 2.69 -8.68
CA GLU A 10 22.16 1.74 -7.64
C GLU A 10 20.71 1.88 -7.17
N ILE A 11 19.97 2.89 -7.62
CA ILE A 11 18.61 3.17 -7.18
C ILE A 11 17.62 2.49 -8.13
N CYS A 12 16.71 1.65 -7.58
CA CYS A 12 15.54 1.20 -8.34
C CYS A 12 14.63 2.40 -8.61
N THR A 13 14.38 2.68 -9.88
CA THR A 13 13.68 3.92 -10.24
C THR A 13 12.80 3.74 -11.47
N ARG A 14 11.64 4.40 -11.45
CA ARG A 14 10.66 4.40 -12.54
C ARG A 14 10.09 3.02 -12.87
N ASP A 15 9.97 2.17 -11.85
CA ASP A 15 9.26 0.91 -11.98
C ASP A 15 7.75 1.17 -11.93
N THR A 16 7.00 0.41 -12.72
CA THR A 16 5.52 0.45 -12.70
C THR A 16 4.98 -0.93 -12.35
N ILE A 17 4.13 -0.97 -11.32
CA ILE A 17 3.37 -2.16 -10.91
C ILE A 17 1.90 -1.83 -11.12
N LYS A 18 1.32 -2.32 -12.21
CA LYS A 18 -0.03 -1.93 -12.64
C LYS A 18 -0.85 -3.11 -13.13
N ASP A 19 -2.16 -3.05 -12.90
CA ASP A 19 -3.15 -4.01 -13.41
C ASP A 19 -2.86 -5.47 -13.02
N ASN A 20 -2.30 -5.68 -11.82
CA ASN A 20 -2.07 -7.01 -11.30
C ASN A 20 -3.22 -7.46 -10.40
N TYR A 21 -3.59 -8.74 -10.51
CA TYR A 21 -4.45 -9.43 -9.56
C TYR A 21 -3.59 -10.25 -8.61
N ILE A 22 -3.51 -9.83 -7.36
CA ILE A 22 -2.68 -10.42 -6.31
C ILE A 22 -3.61 -10.94 -5.22
N ASP A 23 -3.87 -12.23 -5.25
CA ASP A 23 -4.83 -12.86 -4.36
C ASP A 23 -4.25 -14.06 -3.64
N ASN A 24 -4.60 -14.20 -2.35
CA ASN A 24 -4.25 -15.35 -1.52
C ASN A 24 -2.74 -15.65 -1.49
N VAL A 25 -1.93 -14.60 -1.51
CA VAL A 25 -0.47 -14.67 -1.29
C VAL A 25 -0.17 -14.62 0.22
N THR A 26 1.09 -14.75 0.62
CA THR A 26 1.53 -14.72 2.04
C THR A 26 1.09 -15.94 2.89
N THR A 27 0.59 -17.00 2.28
CA THR A 27 0.11 -18.19 3.01
C THR A 27 1.23 -18.98 3.68
N GLU A 28 2.41 -19.05 3.09
CA GLU A 28 3.57 -19.74 3.67
C GLU A 28 4.42 -18.79 4.52
N PHE A 29 4.62 -17.56 4.07
CA PHE A 29 5.37 -16.52 4.77
C PHE A 29 4.41 -15.42 5.22
N GLN A 30 3.77 -15.62 6.35
CA GLN A 30 2.67 -14.77 6.82
C GLN A 30 3.04 -13.29 7.00
N GLY A 31 4.31 -12.98 7.25
CA GLY A 31 4.80 -11.60 7.38
C GLY A 31 5.17 -10.93 6.05
N ALA A 32 4.96 -11.59 4.91
CA ALA A 32 5.15 -10.96 3.61
C ALA A 32 3.98 -10.03 3.26
N CYS A 33 4.21 -9.10 2.34
CA CYS A 33 3.18 -8.19 1.81
C CYS A 33 2.70 -8.66 0.44
N GLY A 34 1.53 -8.21 0.02
CA GLY A 34 1.06 -8.43 -1.35
C GLY A 34 2.00 -7.77 -2.37
N ILE A 35 2.34 -6.50 -2.15
CA ILE A 35 3.37 -5.76 -2.88
C ILE A 35 4.33 -5.15 -1.85
N ALA A 36 5.64 -5.28 -2.07
CA ALA A 36 6.66 -4.67 -1.21
C ALA A 36 7.75 -3.97 -2.03
N ALA A 37 8.01 -2.69 -1.73
CA ALA A 37 9.05 -1.90 -2.36
C ALA A 37 9.91 -1.20 -1.28
N GLY A 38 11.18 -1.59 -1.13
CA GLY A 38 12.02 -1.16 -0.01
C GLY A 38 12.45 0.31 -0.10
N TYR A 39 13.20 0.67 -1.13
CA TYR A 39 13.73 2.04 -1.32
C TYR A 39 13.53 2.54 -2.75
N PRO A 40 12.29 2.58 -3.25
CA PRO A 40 12.04 2.99 -4.64
C PRO A 40 12.09 4.51 -4.79
N ALA A 41 12.41 4.95 -6.01
CA ALA A 41 12.23 6.33 -6.42
C ALA A 41 11.40 6.38 -7.70
N TYR A 42 10.37 7.23 -7.73
CA TYR A 42 9.46 7.34 -8.87
C TYR A 42 8.79 6.01 -9.24
N ILE A 43 8.41 5.19 -8.24
CA ILE A 43 7.61 4.00 -8.50
C ILE A 43 6.14 4.39 -8.67
N ASP A 44 5.46 3.75 -9.62
CA ASP A 44 4.02 3.83 -9.79
C ASP A 44 3.39 2.48 -9.43
N ILE A 45 2.63 2.44 -8.33
CA ILE A 45 1.83 1.28 -7.91
C ILE A 45 0.38 1.67 -8.07
N GLU A 46 -0.24 1.28 -9.18
CA GLU A 46 -1.56 1.77 -9.53
C GLU A 46 -2.44 0.69 -10.17
N HIS A 47 -3.74 0.82 -9.97
CA HIS A 47 -4.72 -0.08 -10.56
C HIS A 47 -4.48 -1.58 -10.27
N ASN A 48 -3.91 -1.91 -9.12
CA ASN A 48 -3.78 -3.29 -8.69
C ASN A 48 -4.97 -3.68 -7.80
N GLU A 49 -5.38 -4.94 -7.86
CA GLU A 49 -6.26 -5.54 -6.87
C GLU A 49 -5.44 -6.47 -5.99
N VAL A 50 -5.45 -6.19 -4.67
CA VAL A 50 -4.68 -6.95 -3.67
C VAL A 50 -5.64 -7.47 -2.61
N SER A 51 -5.69 -8.79 -2.47
CA SER A 51 -6.63 -9.41 -1.53
C SER A 51 -6.08 -10.64 -0.82
N HIS A 52 -6.77 -11.01 0.27
CA HIS A 52 -6.51 -12.22 1.07
C HIS A 52 -5.05 -12.38 1.47
N THR A 53 -4.47 -11.32 2.05
CA THR A 53 -3.12 -11.37 2.63
C THR A 53 -3.18 -11.55 4.16
N ASN A 54 -2.23 -12.27 4.71
CA ASN A 54 -2.12 -12.47 6.16
C ASN A 54 -1.53 -11.26 6.89
N TYR A 55 -0.83 -10.41 6.17
CA TYR A 55 -0.27 -9.16 6.64
C TYR A 55 -0.66 -8.01 5.70
N THR A 56 0.18 -7.03 5.53
CA THR A 56 -0.03 -5.80 4.76
C THR A 56 -0.32 -6.08 3.28
N GLY A 57 -1.25 -5.33 2.70
CA GLY A 57 -1.53 -5.37 1.27
C GLY A 57 -0.37 -4.80 0.44
N ILE A 58 -0.10 -3.51 0.57
CA ILE A 58 0.98 -2.80 -0.12
C ILE A 58 1.91 -2.14 0.91
N SER A 59 3.22 -2.36 0.81
CA SER A 59 4.22 -1.75 1.67
C SER A 59 5.28 -1.01 0.85
N VAL A 60 5.48 0.28 1.16
CA VAL A 60 6.52 1.11 0.52
C VAL A 60 7.39 1.80 1.57
N GLY A 61 8.68 1.59 1.45
CA GLY A 61 9.67 2.09 2.38
C GLY A 61 10.30 0.99 3.23
N TYR A 62 11.43 1.30 3.82
CA TYR A 62 12.15 0.42 4.74
C TYR A 62 13.08 1.24 5.65
N GLY A 63 13.44 0.68 6.81
CA GLY A 63 14.54 1.18 7.65
C GLY A 63 14.15 2.12 8.78
N TRP A 64 12.89 2.50 8.93
CA TRP A 64 12.37 3.35 10.04
C TRP A 64 13.26 4.57 10.34
N THR A 65 13.67 5.28 9.30
CA THR A 65 14.63 6.37 9.41
C THR A 65 14.09 7.73 8.97
N GLY A 66 14.41 8.78 9.75
CA GLY A 66 14.18 10.17 9.35
C GLY A 66 15.29 10.77 8.50
N SER A 67 16.41 10.07 8.33
CA SER A 67 17.49 10.51 7.47
C SER A 67 17.08 10.46 6.00
N ALA A 68 17.76 11.25 5.15
CA ALA A 68 17.53 11.22 3.72
C ALA A 68 17.77 9.82 3.14
N THR A 69 16.83 9.35 2.34
CA THR A 69 16.88 8.09 1.60
C THR A 69 16.89 8.37 0.10
N ALA A 70 16.96 7.32 -0.71
CA ALA A 70 16.77 7.44 -2.16
C ALA A 70 15.32 7.67 -2.57
N MET A 71 14.37 7.42 -1.66
CA MET A 71 12.94 7.47 -1.95
C MET A 71 12.46 8.88 -2.24
N THR A 72 11.68 9.02 -3.30
CA THR A 72 11.05 10.28 -3.71
C THR A 72 10.01 10.03 -4.79
N ASN A 73 8.99 10.88 -4.86
CA ASN A 73 7.96 10.87 -5.93
C ASN A 73 7.34 9.48 -6.20
N ASN A 74 7.06 8.73 -5.17
CA ASN A 74 6.44 7.41 -5.25
C ASN A 74 4.91 7.59 -5.28
N GLN A 75 4.23 6.87 -6.17
CA GLN A 75 2.78 6.96 -6.36
C GLN A 75 2.13 5.63 -5.97
N ILE A 76 1.13 5.68 -5.10
CA ILE A 76 0.32 4.54 -4.69
C ILE A 76 -1.13 4.95 -4.89
N ASN A 77 -1.66 4.77 -6.10
CA ASN A 77 -2.93 5.37 -6.47
C ASN A 77 -3.87 4.34 -7.12
N ASP A 78 -5.18 4.58 -6.97
CA ASP A 78 -6.22 3.83 -7.67
C ASP A 78 -6.16 2.30 -7.47
N ASN A 79 -5.61 1.81 -6.35
CA ASN A 79 -5.60 0.38 -6.04
C ASN A 79 -6.88 -0.03 -5.31
N ASP A 80 -7.35 -1.25 -5.54
CA ASP A 80 -8.42 -1.93 -4.83
C ASP A 80 -7.82 -2.93 -3.84
N ILE A 81 -8.01 -2.70 -2.53
CA ILE A 81 -7.33 -3.47 -1.50
C ILE A 81 -8.35 -3.95 -0.47
N HIS A 82 -8.50 -5.27 -0.34
CA HIS A 82 -9.52 -5.84 0.54
C HIS A 82 -9.09 -7.17 1.16
N HIS A 83 -9.74 -7.55 2.28
CA HIS A 83 -9.47 -8.80 2.98
C HIS A 83 -7.96 -9.00 3.31
N VAL A 84 -7.28 -7.93 3.68
CA VAL A 84 -5.86 -7.97 4.06
C VAL A 84 -5.69 -7.94 5.59
N VAL A 85 -4.47 -8.12 6.08
CA VAL A 85 -4.13 -8.16 7.52
C VAL A 85 -4.97 -9.20 8.29
N GLN A 86 -5.17 -10.37 7.69
CA GLN A 86 -6.09 -11.38 8.23
C GLN A 86 -5.58 -12.10 9.48
N ILE A 87 -4.26 -12.19 9.66
CA ILE A 87 -3.66 -12.95 10.75
C ILE A 87 -2.77 -12.08 11.64
N LEU A 88 -1.88 -11.31 11.04
CA LEU A 88 -0.92 -10.48 11.77
C LEU A 88 -1.51 -9.10 12.11
N ALA A 89 -0.86 -8.41 13.02
CA ALA A 89 -1.16 -7.05 13.43
C ALA A 89 -0.03 -6.10 12.99
N ASP A 90 -0.10 -4.83 13.40
CA ASP A 90 0.88 -3.80 13.08
C ASP A 90 1.10 -3.61 11.58
N GLY A 91 0.00 -3.69 10.86
CA GLY A 91 -0.05 -3.59 9.40
C GLY A 91 -1.24 -2.77 8.93
N ALA A 92 -1.37 -2.66 7.62
CA ALA A 92 -2.42 -1.88 6.98
C ALA A 92 -2.75 -2.42 5.59
N SER A 93 -3.81 -1.88 4.99
CA SER A 93 -4.02 -2.08 3.56
C SER A 93 -2.88 -1.46 2.77
N ILE A 94 -2.48 -0.21 3.12
CA ILE A 94 -1.26 0.42 2.62
C ILE A 94 -0.42 0.87 3.82
N TYR A 95 0.82 0.43 3.87
CA TYR A 95 1.79 0.71 4.92
C TYR A 95 3.02 1.40 4.33
N VAL A 96 3.36 2.57 4.85
CA VAL A 96 4.54 3.33 4.41
C VAL A 96 5.38 3.74 5.60
N LEU A 97 6.70 3.78 5.42
CA LEU A 97 7.63 4.12 6.49
C LEU A 97 8.88 4.83 5.97
N SER A 98 9.62 5.45 6.88
CA SER A 98 10.83 6.23 6.63
C SER A 98 10.60 7.51 5.83
N ASN A 99 11.65 8.31 5.73
CA ASN A 99 11.64 9.55 4.97
C ASN A 99 11.58 9.25 3.47
N GLN A 100 10.47 9.62 2.85
CA GLN A 100 10.17 9.42 1.41
C GLN A 100 10.54 10.64 0.55
N GLY A 101 11.35 11.56 1.09
CA GLY A 101 11.74 12.76 0.35
C GLY A 101 10.55 13.72 0.14
N THR A 102 10.20 13.95 -1.11
CA THR A 102 9.09 14.82 -1.50
C THR A 102 8.31 14.24 -2.68
N GLY A 103 7.07 14.70 -2.84
CA GLY A 103 6.25 14.43 -4.03
C GLY A 103 5.63 13.04 -4.08
N SER A 104 5.73 12.26 -3.01
CA SER A 104 5.05 10.96 -2.94
C SER A 104 3.55 11.15 -2.68
N GLN A 105 2.72 10.32 -3.30
CA GLN A 105 1.26 10.37 -3.20
C GLN A 105 0.68 9.01 -2.83
N MET A 106 -0.43 9.03 -2.12
CA MET A 106 -1.27 7.88 -1.81
C MET A 106 -2.72 8.35 -1.96
N GLU A 107 -3.28 8.17 -3.14
CA GLU A 107 -4.55 8.80 -3.48
C GLU A 107 -5.51 7.86 -4.22
N TYR A 108 -6.82 8.10 -4.06
CA TYR A 108 -7.89 7.39 -4.76
C TYR A 108 -7.86 5.87 -4.60
N ASN A 109 -7.24 5.33 -3.55
CA ASN A 109 -7.30 3.89 -3.28
C ASN A 109 -8.66 3.54 -2.67
N TYR A 110 -9.20 2.38 -3.05
CA TYR A 110 -10.38 1.78 -2.47
C TYR A 110 -9.96 0.69 -1.50
N VAL A 111 -10.18 0.93 -0.22
CA VAL A 111 -9.84 0.02 0.88
C VAL A 111 -11.13 -0.47 1.49
N HIS A 112 -11.35 -1.79 1.50
CA HIS A 112 -12.61 -2.30 2.01
C HIS A 112 -12.53 -3.72 2.57
N ASP A 113 -13.58 -4.09 3.32
CA ASP A 113 -13.81 -5.45 3.82
C ASP A 113 -12.59 -6.10 4.49
N TYR A 114 -11.86 -5.35 5.32
CA TYR A 114 -10.86 -5.95 6.18
C TYR A 114 -11.22 -5.81 7.66
N SER A 115 -10.75 -6.72 8.46
CA SER A 115 -11.01 -6.74 9.90
C SER A 115 -9.70 -6.99 10.66
N THR A 116 -9.64 -6.45 11.86
CA THR A 116 -8.54 -6.74 12.77
C THR A 116 -8.51 -8.24 13.10
N SER A 117 -7.34 -8.86 12.98
CA SER A 117 -7.13 -10.22 13.44
C SER A 117 -7.51 -10.36 14.91
N LYS A 118 -8.21 -11.44 15.26
CA LYS A 118 -8.56 -11.76 16.66
C LYS A 118 -7.34 -12.05 17.54
N TRP A 119 -6.19 -12.22 16.96
CA TRP A 119 -4.92 -12.49 17.64
C TRP A 119 -4.08 -11.24 17.85
N ALA A 120 -4.52 -10.09 17.30
CA ALA A 120 -3.79 -8.85 17.38
C ALA A 120 -3.98 -8.19 18.76
N ASP A 121 -2.89 -7.76 19.38
CA ASP A 121 -2.93 -6.96 20.61
C ASP A 121 -3.31 -5.50 20.31
N TYR A 122 -3.14 -5.05 19.07
CA TYR A 122 -3.54 -3.74 18.58
C TYR A 122 -4.09 -3.85 17.16
N GLY A 123 -4.84 -2.81 16.77
CA GLY A 123 -5.64 -2.84 15.56
C GLY A 123 -4.82 -2.83 14.27
N SER A 124 -5.42 -3.36 13.24
CA SER A 124 -5.00 -3.14 11.87
C SER A 124 -5.52 -1.78 11.39
N ASN A 125 -4.83 -1.17 10.44
CA ASN A 125 -5.14 0.15 9.96
C ASN A 125 -5.59 0.12 8.49
N GLY A 126 -6.41 1.07 8.08
CA GLY A 126 -6.71 1.28 6.65
C GLY A 126 -5.46 1.72 5.91
N LEU A 127 -4.92 2.85 6.35
CA LEU A 127 -3.64 3.38 5.87
C LEU A 127 -2.72 3.58 7.08
N TYR A 128 -1.45 3.26 6.95
CA TYR A 128 -0.50 3.41 8.05
C TYR A 128 0.77 4.13 7.59
N LEU A 129 0.93 5.35 8.09
CA LEU A 129 2.18 6.10 7.99
C LEU A 129 2.96 5.80 9.26
N ASP A 130 3.91 4.89 9.18
CA ASP A 130 4.70 4.45 10.32
C ASP A 130 5.97 5.31 10.48
N GLU A 131 6.82 4.91 11.40
CA GLU A 131 7.93 5.70 11.90
C GLU A 131 8.73 6.43 10.82
N LYS A 132 8.84 7.74 11.03
CA LYS A 132 9.59 8.69 10.21
C LYS A 132 9.05 8.88 8.78
N THR A 133 7.87 8.30 8.46
CA THR A 133 7.22 8.61 7.19
C THR A 133 7.09 10.12 7.03
N SER A 134 7.56 10.63 5.90
CA SER A 134 7.44 12.03 5.53
C SER A 134 7.42 12.20 4.02
N GLY A 135 6.84 13.29 3.55
CA GLY A 135 6.81 13.64 2.13
C GLY A 135 5.62 13.11 1.35
N TYR A 136 4.64 12.48 2.02
CA TYR A 136 3.40 12.03 1.40
C TYR A 136 2.30 13.10 1.37
N THR A 137 1.57 13.14 0.26
CA THR A 137 0.18 13.59 0.21
C THR A 137 -0.71 12.36 0.24
N VAL A 138 -1.62 12.28 1.21
CA VAL A 138 -2.57 11.17 1.40
C VAL A 138 -3.97 11.76 1.29
N ALA A 139 -4.65 11.51 0.18
CA ALA A 139 -5.94 12.14 -0.08
C ALA A 139 -6.90 11.25 -0.88
N HIS A 140 -8.19 11.53 -0.75
CA HIS A 140 -9.25 10.93 -1.55
C HIS A 140 -9.36 9.40 -1.46
N ASN A 141 -8.72 8.78 -0.46
CA ASN A 141 -8.81 7.33 -0.28
C ASN A 141 -10.17 6.97 0.33
N LEU A 142 -10.87 6.07 -0.32
CA LEU A 142 -12.18 5.57 0.11
C LEU A 142 -11.99 4.33 0.98
N MET A 143 -12.53 4.35 2.20
CA MET A 143 -12.46 3.23 3.15
C MET A 143 -13.87 2.80 3.56
N VAL A 144 -14.31 1.60 3.16
CA VAL A 144 -15.68 1.08 3.38
C VAL A 144 -15.62 -0.30 4.04
N ASN A 145 -16.54 -0.55 4.98
CA ASN A 145 -16.56 -1.79 5.76
C ASN A 145 -15.20 -2.18 6.34
N SER A 146 -14.48 -1.18 6.81
CA SER A 146 -13.15 -1.35 7.38
C SER A 146 -12.94 -0.31 8.47
N PRO A 147 -12.00 -0.49 9.39
CA PRO A 147 -11.58 0.60 10.24
C PRO A 147 -11.14 1.78 9.37
N THR A 148 -11.79 2.93 9.54
CA THR A 148 -11.50 4.14 8.77
C THR A 148 -10.31 4.93 9.33
N ASN A 149 -9.45 4.26 10.07
CA ASN A 149 -8.33 4.91 10.69
C ASN A 149 -7.15 5.03 9.71
N ILE A 150 -6.56 6.21 9.74
CA ILE A 150 -5.25 6.47 9.19
C ILE A 150 -4.31 6.61 10.38
N ALA A 151 -3.49 5.59 10.61
CA ALA A 151 -2.52 5.64 11.69
C ALA A 151 -1.31 6.49 11.27
N GLN A 152 -0.82 7.28 12.20
CA GLN A 152 0.41 8.06 12.06
C GLN A 152 1.25 7.84 13.30
N ASN A 153 2.36 7.10 13.16
CA ASN A 153 3.25 6.76 14.27
C ASN A 153 4.60 7.46 14.11
N GLN A 154 4.89 8.43 14.97
CA GLN A 154 6.17 9.18 14.99
C GLN A 154 6.58 9.71 13.60
N THR A 155 5.62 10.15 12.80
CA THR A 155 5.85 10.62 11.44
C THR A 155 6.56 11.97 11.40
N GLY A 156 7.15 12.28 10.24
CA GLY A 156 7.55 13.62 9.86
C GLY A 156 6.38 14.39 9.23
N THR A 157 6.68 15.29 8.31
CA THR A 157 5.66 16.13 7.66
C THR A 157 4.99 15.40 6.51
N ASN A 158 3.67 15.23 6.62
CA ASN A 158 2.81 14.69 5.57
C ASN A 158 1.56 15.58 5.46
N THR A 159 0.92 15.56 4.31
CA THR A 159 -0.41 16.17 4.12
C THR A 159 -1.44 15.05 4.09
N VAL A 160 -2.36 15.02 5.05
CA VAL A 160 -3.42 14.00 5.13
C VAL A 160 -4.76 14.72 5.13
N THR A 161 -5.56 14.54 4.09
CA THR A 161 -6.82 15.26 3.91
C THR A 161 -7.83 14.46 3.10
N ASP A 162 -9.10 14.70 3.32
CA ASP A 162 -10.21 14.16 2.49
C ASP A 162 -10.14 12.65 2.23
N ASN A 163 -10.04 11.89 3.31
CA ASN A 163 -10.04 10.41 3.29
C ASN A 163 -11.19 9.87 4.16
N GLY A 164 -11.59 8.63 3.97
CA GLY A 164 -12.56 7.95 4.83
C GLY A 164 -13.73 7.34 4.07
N THR A 165 -14.93 7.34 4.65
CA THR A 165 -16.09 6.68 4.07
C THR A 165 -16.79 7.48 2.96
N ASN A 166 -16.49 8.74 2.81
CA ASN A 166 -17.11 9.62 1.80
C ASN A 166 -16.18 10.78 1.39
N PRO A 167 -14.96 10.48 0.91
CA PRO A 167 -14.08 11.52 0.38
C PRO A 167 -14.64 12.12 -0.92
N SER A 168 -14.09 13.23 -1.35
CA SER A 168 -14.41 13.81 -2.66
C SER A 168 -14.11 12.80 -3.77
N GLY A 169 -15.08 12.55 -4.62
CA GLY A 169 -14.95 11.57 -5.70
C GLY A 169 -15.16 10.11 -5.30
N ALA A 170 -15.64 9.82 -4.08
CA ALA A 170 -15.81 8.44 -3.56
C ALA A 170 -16.48 7.46 -4.54
N GLN A 171 -17.53 7.90 -5.25
CA GLN A 171 -18.21 7.04 -6.23
C GLN A 171 -17.32 6.71 -7.43
N ASN A 172 -16.52 7.66 -7.88
CA ASN A 172 -15.55 7.43 -8.93
C ASN A 172 -14.43 6.50 -8.45
N THR A 173 -13.86 6.74 -7.29
CA THR A 173 -12.85 5.86 -6.69
C THR A 173 -13.35 4.42 -6.60
N MET A 174 -14.56 4.20 -6.09
CA MET A 174 -15.17 2.86 -6.03
C MET A 174 -15.33 2.20 -7.41
N ALA A 175 -15.55 3.00 -8.45
CA ALA A 175 -15.80 2.49 -9.80
C ALA A 175 -14.52 2.25 -10.62
N THR A 176 -13.42 2.93 -10.28
CA THR A 176 -12.20 2.95 -11.11
C THR A 176 -10.97 2.37 -10.41
N ALA A 177 -10.97 2.26 -9.09
CA ALA A 177 -9.87 1.62 -8.36
C ALA A 177 -9.78 0.12 -8.71
N GLY A 178 -8.56 -0.40 -8.63
CA GLY A 178 -8.27 -1.77 -9.04
C GLY A 178 -8.03 -1.91 -10.54
N ILE A 179 -8.03 -3.13 -11.01
CA ILE A 179 -7.65 -3.50 -12.38
C ILE A 179 -8.53 -2.81 -13.41
N GLU A 180 -7.93 -2.09 -14.34
CA GLU A 180 -8.64 -1.43 -15.42
C GLU A 180 -9.48 -2.40 -16.25
N ALA A 181 -10.62 -1.96 -16.75
CA ALA A 181 -11.58 -2.79 -17.48
C ALA A 181 -10.96 -3.53 -18.68
N SER A 182 -9.97 -2.93 -19.33
CA SER A 182 -9.23 -3.53 -20.44
C SER A 182 -8.40 -4.78 -20.04
N TYR A 183 -8.06 -4.89 -18.77
CA TYR A 183 -7.25 -5.99 -18.19
C TYR A 183 -8.07 -6.91 -17.28
N ALA A 184 -9.36 -6.68 -17.09
CA ALA A 184 -10.22 -7.45 -16.18
C ALA A 184 -10.21 -8.98 -16.43
N ALA A 185 -9.76 -9.42 -17.59
CA ALA A 185 -9.60 -10.84 -17.91
C ALA A 185 -8.56 -11.55 -17.01
N VAL A 186 -7.60 -10.83 -16.42
CA VAL A 186 -6.58 -11.42 -15.55
C VAL A 186 -7.20 -12.12 -14.34
N LYS A 187 -8.30 -11.62 -13.80
CA LYS A 187 -9.05 -12.24 -12.69
C LYS A 187 -9.65 -13.60 -13.01
N LYS A 188 -9.74 -13.96 -14.28
CA LYS A 188 -10.34 -15.24 -14.74
C LYS A 188 -9.27 -16.31 -15.01
N LEU A 189 -8.01 -15.98 -14.86
CA LEU A 189 -6.92 -16.92 -15.05
C LEU A 189 -6.89 -17.91 -13.87
N THR A 190 -7.38 -19.13 -14.11
CA THR A 190 -7.25 -20.20 -13.13
C THR A 190 -5.85 -20.80 -13.27
N ILE A 191 -4.96 -20.47 -12.34
CA ILE A 191 -3.68 -21.15 -12.25
C ILE A 191 -3.94 -22.51 -11.61
N THR A 192 -3.83 -23.60 -12.38
CA THR A 192 -3.82 -24.94 -11.80
C THR A 192 -2.45 -25.13 -11.14
N PRO A 193 -2.37 -25.29 -9.81
CA PRO A 193 -1.08 -25.50 -9.15
C PRO A 193 -0.40 -26.72 -9.76
N ALA A 194 0.89 -26.58 -10.10
CA ALA A 194 1.68 -27.75 -10.47
C ALA A 194 1.67 -28.72 -9.28
N LYS A 195 1.30 -29.96 -9.53
CA LYS A 195 1.46 -31.00 -8.51
C LYS A 195 2.96 -31.31 -8.45
N PHE A 196 3.60 -30.92 -7.34
CA PHE A 196 4.96 -31.33 -7.01
C PHE A 196 4.93 -32.71 -6.35
#